data_7ebbb23a9dbc2b675c51d955717be06a
#
_entry.id   7ebbb23a9dbc2b675c51d955717be06a
#
_cell.length_a   1.000
_cell.length_b   1.000
_cell.length_c   1.000
_cell.angle_alpha   90.00
_cell.angle_beta   90.00
_cell.angle_gamma   90.00
#
_symmetry.space_group_name_H-M   'P 1'
#
loop_
_entity.id
_entity.type
_entity.pdbx_description
1 polymer ?
#
loop_
_entity_poly.entity_id
_entity_poly.type
_entity_poly.pdbx_seq_one_letter_code
_entity_poly.pdbx_strand_id
1 'polypeptide(L)'
;MFSSPLLLTTALCATGVLSHSPNSYHFDPLRHLAGVAPPFDPIDPPLDPAPPQGCNVTRAAYLVRHAAIFANDFDYETYIEPFTDKLKNTTVDWTKVPVLSFLATWQDPITDAEQEMLTRSGKLQATKLGVDIAQRYQSLRTPKKIWTSTAERTVKSAKSLTHGLADDESDISVVQIQEGEEDGANSLTPYKSCPAYSSSAGSDQSSEFLEVYTKPALGRFNAAAPAFNFTATDIYGMSLICGYETVIRGSSPFCNLELLTPNEWLGFEYANDIQYHYNTGIRIEKLNE
;
A
#
# COMPACT_ATOMS: atom_id res chain seq x y z
N MET A 1 -29.46 -65.32 47.37
CA MET A 1 -30.17 -64.13 46.81
C MET A 1 -29.30 -62.95 47.11
N PHE A 2 -28.50 -62.52 46.12
CA PHE A 2 -27.68 -61.33 46.20
C PHE A 2 -28.11 -60.38 45.08
N SER A 3 -28.70 -59.26 45.46
CA SER A 3 -29.07 -58.18 44.54
C SER A 3 -27.89 -57.22 44.39
N SER A 4 -27.36 -57.09 43.18
CA SER A 4 -26.37 -56.03 42.83
C SER A 4 -27.10 -54.77 42.41
N PRO A 5 -26.68 -53.59 42.88
CA PRO A 5 -27.18 -52.32 42.36
C PRO A 5 -26.43 -51.90 41.11
N LEU A 6 -27.20 -51.54 40.10
CA LEU A 6 -26.73 -50.97 38.83
C LEU A 6 -26.33 -49.53 39.05
N LEU A 7 -25.05 -49.21 38.91
CA LEU A 7 -24.54 -47.83 38.93
C LEU A 7 -24.76 -47.20 37.55
N LEU A 8 -25.65 -46.20 37.49
CA LEU A 8 -25.88 -45.39 36.30
C LEU A 8 -24.85 -44.25 36.28
N THR A 9 -23.82 -44.33 35.43
CA THR A 9 -22.87 -43.25 35.21
C THR A 9 -23.43 -42.28 34.16
N THR A 10 -23.89 -41.12 34.58
CA THR A 10 -24.24 -40.00 33.72
C THR A 10 -22.94 -39.32 33.22
N ALA A 11 -22.62 -39.49 31.96
CA ALA A 11 -21.56 -38.73 31.31
C ALA A 11 -22.06 -37.29 31.03
N LEU A 12 -21.55 -36.32 31.78
CA LEU A 12 -21.69 -34.90 31.41
C LEU A 12 -20.86 -34.62 30.18
N CYS A 13 -21.50 -34.44 29.02
CA CYS A 13 -20.87 -33.79 27.87
C CYS A 13 -20.71 -32.30 28.17
N ALA A 14 -19.49 -31.89 28.56
CA ALA A 14 -19.12 -30.49 28.58
C ALA A 14 -18.95 -30.02 27.13
N THR A 15 -19.97 -29.37 26.58
CA THR A 15 -19.85 -28.60 25.37
C THR A 15 -18.94 -27.38 25.65
N GLY A 16 -17.66 -27.53 25.36
CA GLY A 16 -16.74 -26.40 25.39
C GLY A 16 -17.20 -25.40 24.32
N VAL A 17 -17.77 -24.29 24.78
CA VAL A 17 -17.96 -23.09 23.99
C VAL A 17 -16.55 -22.60 23.69
N LEU A 18 -16.05 -22.86 22.47
CA LEU A 18 -14.88 -22.17 21.94
C LEU A 18 -15.25 -20.70 21.85
N SER A 19 -14.93 -19.94 22.90
CA SER A 19 -14.93 -18.50 22.82
C SER A 19 -13.89 -18.14 21.77
N HIS A 20 -14.34 -17.72 20.60
CA HIS A 20 -13.49 -17.00 19.66
C HIS A 20 -13.07 -15.73 20.41
N SER A 21 -11.83 -15.71 20.87
CA SER A 21 -11.20 -14.45 21.29
C SER A 21 -11.33 -13.51 20.10
N PRO A 22 -11.91 -12.30 20.27
CA PRO A 22 -11.87 -11.32 19.19
C PRO A 22 -10.40 -11.18 18.83
N ASN A 23 -10.05 -11.37 17.53
CA ASN A 23 -8.71 -11.17 17.04
C ASN A 23 -8.29 -9.78 17.51
N SER A 24 -7.36 -9.73 18.47
CA SER A 24 -6.78 -8.47 18.88
C SER A 24 -6.07 -7.91 17.63
N TYR A 25 -6.59 -6.81 17.09
CA TYR A 25 -5.95 -6.12 15.99
C TYR A 25 -4.53 -5.73 16.43
N HIS A 26 -3.53 -6.36 15.82
CA HIS A 26 -2.16 -5.92 15.94
C HIS A 26 -1.91 -4.87 14.89
N PHE A 27 -1.56 -3.67 15.33
CA PHE A 27 -1.25 -2.57 14.43
C PHE A 27 -0.09 -2.97 13.51
N ASP A 28 -0.31 -2.86 12.21
CA ASP A 28 0.67 -3.16 11.17
C ASP A 28 0.93 -1.89 10.35
N PRO A 29 2.12 -1.27 10.48
CA PRO A 29 2.45 -0.06 9.72
C PRO A 29 2.23 -0.19 8.22
N LEU A 30 2.45 -1.38 7.65
CA LEU A 30 2.31 -1.61 6.21
C LEU A 30 0.87 -1.44 5.69
N ARG A 31 -0.12 -1.45 6.57
CA ARG A 31 -1.53 -1.20 6.21
C ARG A 31 -1.90 0.29 6.27
N HIS A 32 -1.03 1.13 6.81
CA HIS A 32 -1.24 2.56 7.05
C HIS A 32 -0.26 3.43 6.26
N LEU A 33 0.13 2.97 5.07
CA LEU A 33 1.04 3.66 4.16
C LEU A 33 0.34 4.32 2.97
N ALA A 34 -0.98 4.55 3.06
CA ALA A 34 -1.76 5.18 2.00
C ALA A 34 -1.48 4.56 0.61
N GLY A 35 -1.14 5.38 -0.38
CA GLY A 35 -0.89 4.92 -1.75
C GLY A 35 0.34 4.03 -1.94
N VAL A 36 1.26 3.95 -0.96
CA VAL A 36 2.46 3.10 -1.02
C VAL A 36 2.33 1.81 -0.19
N ALA A 37 1.15 1.57 0.41
CA ALA A 37 0.88 0.33 1.12
C ALA A 37 0.98 -0.88 0.18
N PRO A 38 1.64 -1.98 0.59
CA PRO A 38 1.51 -3.25 -0.10
C PRO A 38 0.04 -3.70 -0.15
N PRO A 39 -0.40 -4.43 -1.18
CA PRO A 39 -1.77 -4.92 -1.26
C PRO A 39 -2.08 -5.86 -0.08
N PHE A 40 -3.21 -5.65 0.56
CA PHE A 40 -3.74 -6.50 1.63
C PHE A 40 -5.25 -6.68 1.48
N ASP A 41 -5.76 -7.79 1.99
CA ASP A 41 -7.20 -8.01 2.07
C ASP A 41 -7.79 -7.21 3.25
N PRO A 42 -8.92 -6.51 3.06
CA PRO A 42 -9.60 -5.82 4.15
C PRO A 42 -10.07 -6.83 5.21
N ILE A 43 -10.00 -6.43 6.48
CA ILE A 43 -10.37 -7.30 7.62
C ILE A 43 -11.84 -7.70 7.57
N ASP A 44 -12.70 -6.74 7.22
CA ASP A 44 -14.15 -6.91 7.08
C ASP A 44 -14.59 -6.34 5.73
N PRO A 45 -14.57 -7.13 4.65
CA PRO A 45 -15.05 -6.64 3.36
C PRO A 45 -16.54 -6.30 3.48
N PRO A 46 -16.98 -5.11 3.04
CA PRO A 46 -18.35 -4.64 3.24
C PRO A 46 -19.40 -5.44 2.44
N LEU A 47 -18.93 -6.23 1.47
CA LEU A 47 -19.78 -7.03 0.59
C LEU A 47 -19.21 -8.43 0.44
N ASP A 48 -20.08 -9.44 0.52
CA ASP A 48 -19.73 -10.79 0.13
C ASP A 48 -19.45 -10.82 -1.39
N PRO A 49 -18.25 -11.24 -1.84
CA PRO A 49 -17.93 -11.35 -3.27
C PRO A 49 -18.67 -12.50 -3.96
N ALA A 50 -19.35 -13.39 -3.22
CA ALA A 50 -20.13 -14.47 -3.79
C ALA A 50 -21.40 -13.94 -4.48
N PRO A 51 -21.81 -14.47 -5.63
CA PRO A 51 -23.06 -14.10 -6.25
C PRO A 51 -24.25 -14.53 -5.37
N PRO A 52 -25.35 -13.77 -5.33
CA PRO A 52 -26.55 -14.15 -4.62
C PRO A 52 -27.05 -15.54 -5.06
N GLN A 53 -27.75 -16.25 -4.16
CA GLN A 53 -28.29 -17.57 -4.48
C GLN A 53 -29.16 -17.54 -5.74
N GLY A 54 -28.92 -18.46 -6.66
CA GLY A 54 -29.63 -18.54 -7.95
C GLY A 54 -29.09 -17.59 -9.04
N CYS A 55 -28.05 -16.81 -8.74
CA CYS A 55 -27.38 -15.96 -9.72
C CYS A 55 -26.04 -16.56 -10.13
N ASN A 56 -25.66 -16.31 -11.40
CA ASN A 56 -24.34 -16.66 -11.91
C ASN A 56 -23.65 -15.40 -12.43
N VAL A 57 -22.34 -15.30 -12.22
CA VAL A 57 -21.53 -14.23 -12.81
C VAL A 57 -21.37 -14.51 -14.31
N THR A 58 -21.82 -13.57 -15.13
CA THR A 58 -21.74 -13.68 -16.60
C THR A 58 -20.67 -12.79 -17.20
N ARG A 59 -20.22 -11.74 -16.47
CA ARG A 59 -19.18 -10.81 -16.89
C ARG A 59 -18.47 -10.24 -15.66
N ALA A 60 -17.19 -9.93 -15.81
CA ALA A 60 -16.41 -9.19 -14.83
C ALA A 60 -15.63 -8.08 -15.53
N ALA A 61 -15.50 -6.93 -14.88
CA ALA A 61 -14.64 -5.83 -15.31
C ALA A 61 -13.68 -5.49 -14.15
N TYR A 62 -12.40 -5.40 -14.44
CA TYR A 62 -11.37 -5.09 -13.47
C TYR A 62 -10.65 -3.79 -13.86
N LEU A 63 -10.55 -2.86 -12.92
CA LEU A 63 -9.64 -1.75 -12.98
C LEU A 63 -8.48 -2.05 -12.02
N VAL A 64 -7.28 -2.20 -12.59
CA VAL A 64 -6.10 -2.63 -11.82
C VAL A 64 -5.06 -1.52 -11.85
N ARG A 65 -4.59 -1.09 -10.68
CA ARG A 65 -3.44 -0.21 -10.55
C ARG A 65 -2.16 -0.98 -10.92
N HIS A 66 -1.10 -0.28 -11.36
CA HIS A 66 0.23 -0.89 -11.43
C HIS A 66 0.60 -1.49 -10.07
N ALA A 67 1.39 -2.55 -10.10
CA ALA A 67 1.90 -3.19 -8.90
C ALA A 67 3.09 -2.41 -8.29
N ALA A 68 3.73 -2.95 -7.27
CA ALA A 68 4.76 -2.26 -6.49
C ALA A 68 5.94 -1.80 -7.36
N ILE A 69 6.32 -0.54 -7.21
CA ILE A 69 7.45 0.13 -7.87
C ILE A 69 8.56 0.45 -6.88
N PHE A 70 9.73 0.83 -7.35
CA PHE A 70 10.84 1.28 -6.49
C PHE A 70 10.49 2.54 -5.71
N ALA A 71 10.15 3.59 -6.39
CA ALA A 71 9.51 4.80 -5.84
C ALA A 71 8.94 5.60 -7.01
N ASN A 72 7.97 6.48 -6.76
CA ASN A 72 7.67 7.51 -7.74
C ASN A 72 8.67 8.66 -7.60
N ASP A 73 8.85 9.41 -8.69
CA ASP A 73 9.77 10.53 -8.78
C ASP A 73 9.51 11.59 -7.69
N PHE A 74 8.27 11.99 -7.53
CA PHE A 74 7.89 13.00 -6.52
C PHE A 74 8.24 12.58 -5.08
N ASP A 75 7.92 11.35 -4.67
CA ASP A 75 8.24 10.86 -3.32
C ASP A 75 9.75 10.78 -3.11
N TYR A 76 10.47 10.31 -4.14
CA TYR A 76 11.91 10.17 -4.09
C TYR A 76 12.60 11.53 -3.98
N GLU A 77 12.38 12.40 -4.96
CA GLU A 77 13.06 13.70 -5.05
C GLU A 77 12.68 14.68 -3.93
N THR A 78 11.43 14.59 -3.45
CA THR A 78 10.94 15.53 -2.43
C THR A 78 11.28 15.10 -1.00
N TYR A 79 11.27 13.80 -0.71
CA TYR A 79 11.35 13.30 0.67
C TYR A 79 12.47 12.31 0.91
N ILE A 80 12.68 11.32 0.01
CA ILE A 80 13.62 10.21 0.25
C ILE A 80 15.05 10.68 0.00
N GLU A 81 15.34 11.22 -1.16
CA GLU A 81 16.69 11.68 -1.54
C GLU A 81 17.22 12.77 -0.59
N PRO A 82 16.47 13.85 -0.23
CA PRO A 82 16.95 14.84 0.73
C PRO A 82 17.27 14.25 2.11
N PHE A 83 16.46 13.28 2.59
CA PHE A 83 16.72 12.59 3.85
C PHE A 83 17.97 11.71 3.75
N THR A 84 18.13 10.92 2.69
CA THR A 84 19.28 10.04 2.51
C THR A 84 20.58 10.84 2.30
N ASP A 85 20.54 11.96 1.61
CA ASP A 85 21.68 12.87 1.44
C ASP A 85 22.07 13.53 2.77
N LYS A 86 21.10 13.89 3.58
CA LYS A 86 21.35 14.38 4.94
C LYS A 86 21.99 13.31 5.82
N LEU A 87 21.57 12.03 5.68
CA LEU A 87 22.21 10.90 6.36
C LEU A 87 23.68 10.70 5.93
N LYS A 88 23.99 10.82 4.64
CA LYS A 88 25.36 10.69 4.11
C LYS A 88 26.29 11.79 4.62
N ASN A 89 25.75 13.00 4.85
CA ASN A 89 26.51 14.19 5.21
C ASN A 89 26.53 14.48 6.71
N THR A 90 25.92 13.64 7.56
CA THR A 90 25.91 13.85 9.01
C THR A 90 27.18 13.36 9.69
N THR A 91 27.51 13.98 10.82
CA THR A 91 28.57 13.54 11.73
C THR A 91 28.04 12.73 12.93
N VAL A 92 26.76 12.40 12.96
CA VAL A 92 26.14 11.64 14.04
C VAL A 92 26.65 10.22 14.06
N ASP A 93 27.12 9.78 15.21
CA ASP A 93 27.45 8.38 15.45
C ASP A 93 26.18 7.62 15.83
N TRP A 94 25.52 7.06 14.81
CA TRP A 94 24.26 6.34 14.96
C TRP A 94 24.36 5.13 15.88
N THR A 95 25.54 4.53 16.07
CA THR A 95 25.71 3.39 17.00
C THR A 95 25.39 3.76 18.45
N LYS A 96 25.40 5.07 18.76
CA LYS A 96 25.07 5.60 20.09
C LYS A 96 23.62 6.05 20.25
N VAL A 97 22.81 5.89 19.21
CA VAL A 97 21.37 6.26 19.20
C VAL A 97 20.56 4.96 19.09
N PRO A 98 20.17 4.31 20.19
CA PRO A 98 19.65 2.92 20.18
C PRO A 98 18.54 2.68 19.17
N VAL A 99 17.49 3.52 19.16
CA VAL A 99 16.33 3.35 18.27
C VAL A 99 16.66 3.60 16.80
N LEU A 100 17.73 4.33 16.51
CA LEU A 100 18.20 4.68 15.16
C LEU A 100 19.54 4.02 14.81
N SER A 101 20.02 3.08 15.62
CA SER A 101 21.34 2.47 15.45
C SER A 101 21.51 1.74 14.12
N PHE A 102 20.41 1.26 13.52
CA PHE A 102 20.43 0.64 12.20
C PHE A 102 20.91 1.60 11.09
N LEU A 103 20.76 2.91 11.27
CA LEU A 103 21.23 3.92 10.31
C LEU A 103 22.76 3.92 10.14
N ALA A 104 23.51 3.36 11.11
CA ALA A 104 24.97 3.22 10.99
C ALA A 104 25.39 2.35 9.80
N THR A 105 24.55 1.42 9.37
CA THR A 105 24.84 0.46 8.29
C THR A 105 23.79 0.43 7.20
N TRP A 106 22.69 1.16 7.37
CA TRP A 106 21.62 1.22 6.39
C TRP A 106 22.10 1.91 5.10
N GLN A 107 21.65 1.37 3.98
CA GLN A 107 21.91 1.92 2.66
C GLN A 107 20.60 2.06 1.92
N ASP A 108 20.42 3.19 1.26
CA ASP A 108 19.27 3.44 0.42
C ASP A 108 19.11 2.34 -0.64
N PRO A 109 17.97 1.64 -0.68
CA PRO A 109 17.70 0.62 -1.68
C PRO A 109 17.25 1.18 -3.02
N ILE A 110 17.03 2.48 -3.13
CA ILE A 110 16.48 3.16 -4.29
C ILE A 110 17.57 3.99 -4.95
N THR A 111 17.65 3.92 -6.26
CA THR A 111 18.51 4.78 -7.07
C THR A 111 17.66 5.65 -8.00
N ASP A 112 18.19 6.81 -8.35
CA ASP A 112 17.55 7.73 -9.30
C ASP A 112 17.12 7.02 -10.61
N ALA A 113 17.95 6.13 -11.14
CA ALA A 113 17.66 5.38 -12.36
C ALA A 113 16.53 4.34 -12.24
N GLU A 114 16.12 3.99 -11.02
CA GLU A 114 15.08 2.97 -10.75
C GLU A 114 13.71 3.59 -10.44
N GLN A 115 13.63 4.91 -10.33
CA GLN A 115 12.36 5.60 -10.12
C GLN A 115 11.31 5.15 -11.13
N GLU A 116 10.05 5.05 -10.70
CA GLU A 116 8.91 4.63 -11.52
C GLU A 116 8.99 3.19 -12.06
N MET A 117 10.08 2.46 -11.85
CA MET A 117 10.26 1.11 -12.39
C MET A 117 9.56 0.06 -11.51
N LEU A 118 8.99 -0.96 -12.16
CA LEU A 118 8.32 -2.07 -11.48
C LEU A 118 9.33 -2.97 -10.77
N THR A 119 9.12 -3.20 -9.46
CA THR A 119 9.96 -4.09 -8.65
C THR A 119 9.75 -5.57 -9.01
N ARG A 120 10.66 -6.44 -8.54
CA ARG A 120 10.48 -7.90 -8.62
C ARG A 120 9.23 -8.35 -7.86
N SER A 121 9.00 -7.81 -6.67
CA SER A 121 7.79 -8.07 -5.87
C SER A 121 6.53 -7.61 -6.61
N GLY A 122 6.58 -6.45 -7.28
CA GLY A 122 5.46 -5.97 -8.10
C GLY A 122 5.09 -6.92 -9.24
N LYS A 123 6.07 -7.51 -9.92
CA LYS A 123 5.81 -8.54 -10.94
C LYS A 123 5.09 -9.75 -10.35
N LEU A 124 5.55 -10.23 -9.18
CA LEU A 124 4.91 -11.36 -8.50
C LEU A 124 3.50 -11.03 -8.03
N GLN A 125 3.27 -9.82 -7.49
CA GLN A 125 1.94 -9.35 -7.08
C GLN A 125 0.96 -9.32 -8.26
N ALA A 126 1.37 -8.76 -9.39
CA ALA A 126 0.53 -8.72 -10.59
C ALA A 126 0.24 -10.12 -11.14
N THR A 127 1.22 -11.02 -11.15
CA THR A 127 1.03 -12.42 -11.56
C THR A 127 0.05 -13.13 -10.62
N LYS A 128 0.25 -12.98 -9.29
CA LYS A 128 -0.68 -13.56 -8.30
C LYS A 128 -2.10 -13.06 -8.50
N LEU A 129 -2.28 -11.75 -8.71
CA LEU A 129 -3.61 -11.19 -9.00
C LEU A 129 -4.23 -11.83 -10.25
N GLY A 130 -3.45 -12.09 -11.28
CA GLY A 130 -3.91 -12.80 -12.48
C GLY A 130 -4.44 -14.19 -12.13
N VAL A 131 -3.70 -14.98 -11.34
CA VAL A 131 -4.14 -16.31 -10.85
C VAL A 131 -5.41 -16.18 -10.02
N ASP A 132 -5.49 -15.24 -9.09
CA ASP A 132 -6.65 -15.04 -8.23
C ASP A 132 -7.91 -14.70 -9.04
N ILE A 133 -7.78 -13.88 -10.09
CA ILE A 133 -8.86 -13.53 -11.01
C ILE A 133 -9.31 -14.78 -11.80
N ALA A 134 -8.37 -15.53 -12.35
CA ALA A 134 -8.66 -16.76 -13.11
C ALA A 134 -9.39 -17.80 -12.25
N GLN A 135 -8.99 -17.95 -10.99
CA GLN A 135 -9.59 -18.91 -10.06
C GLN A 135 -10.95 -18.45 -9.52
N ARG A 136 -11.17 -17.14 -9.34
CA ARG A 136 -12.41 -16.61 -8.74
C ARG A 136 -13.64 -16.90 -9.58
N TYR A 137 -13.53 -16.78 -10.90
CA TYR A 137 -14.65 -16.97 -11.83
C TYR A 137 -14.28 -17.92 -12.98
N GLN A 138 -14.01 -19.17 -12.66
CA GLN A 138 -13.57 -20.20 -13.62
C GLN A 138 -14.54 -20.43 -14.80
N SER A 139 -15.82 -20.05 -14.63
CA SER A 139 -16.82 -20.12 -15.70
C SER A 139 -16.68 -18.99 -16.74
N LEU A 140 -15.96 -17.93 -16.43
CA LEU A 140 -15.73 -16.84 -17.37
C LEU A 140 -14.57 -17.19 -18.32
N ARG A 141 -14.70 -16.73 -19.57
CA ARG A 141 -13.62 -16.90 -20.56
C ARG A 141 -12.45 -15.98 -20.21
N THR A 142 -11.24 -16.47 -20.38
CA THR A 142 -10.02 -15.67 -20.33
C THR A 142 -10.13 -14.49 -21.29
N PRO A 143 -9.81 -13.26 -20.86
CA PRO A 143 -9.88 -12.07 -21.70
C PRO A 143 -8.90 -12.20 -22.86
N LYS A 144 -9.29 -11.75 -24.05
CA LYS A 144 -8.40 -11.69 -25.22
C LYS A 144 -7.59 -10.41 -25.29
N LYS A 145 -7.93 -9.39 -24.48
CA LYS A 145 -7.25 -8.10 -24.45
C LYS A 145 -7.21 -7.54 -23.04
N ILE A 146 -6.08 -6.94 -22.70
CA ILE A 146 -5.91 -6.09 -21.52
C ILE A 146 -5.46 -4.73 -22.03
N TRP A 147 -6.13 -3.66 -21.58
CA TRP A 147 -5.71 -2.30 -21.90
C TRP A 147 -4.83 -1.77 -20.78
N THR A 148 -3.75 -1.09 -21.14
CA THR A 148 -2.81 -0.48 -20.19
C THR A 148 -2.42 0.90 -20.69
N SER A 149 -2.04 1.81 -19.79
CA SER A 149 -1.36 3.04 -20.19
C SER A 149 0.07 2.75 -20.70
N THR A 150 0.73 3.75 -21.24
CA THR A 150 2.06 3.60 -21.85
C THR A 150 3.22 3.66 -20.85
N ALA A 151 2.98 4.01 -19.59
CA ALA A 151 4.01 4.01 -18.56
C ALA A 151 4.63 2.62 -18.37
N GLU A 152 5.94 2.55 -18.20
CA GLU A 152 6.67 1.29 -18.07
C GLU A 152 6.10 0.40 -16.96
N ARG A 153 5.82 0.98 -15.78
CA ARG A 153 5.24 0.28 -14.64
C ARG A 153 3.89 -0.35 -14.93
N THR A 154 3.01 0.33 -15.68
CA THR A 154 1.70 -0.20 -16.04
C THR A 154 1.78 -1.28 -17.10
N VAL A 155 2.61 -1.09 -18.14
CA VAL A 155 2.85 -2.09 -19.20
C VAL A 155 3.43 -3.38 -18.61
N LYS A 156 4.43 -3.27 -17.75
CA LYS A 156 5.04 -4.45 -17.09
C LYS A 156 4.09 -5.12 -16.10
N SER A 157 3.26 -4.35 -15.39
CA SER A 157 2.22 -4.93 -14.53
C SER A 157 1.18 -5.69 -15.36
N ALA A 158 0.70 -5.12 -16.47
CA ALA A 158 -0.24 -5.79 -17.37
C ALA A 158 0.34 -7.11 -17.93
N LYS A 159 1.60 -7.11 -18.37
CA LYS A 159 2.29 -8.31 -18.84
C LYS A 159 2.43 -9.35 -17.72
N SER A 160 2.76 -8.94 -16.50
CA SER A 160 2.85 -9.85 -15.36
C SER A 160 1.47 -10.42 -14.99
N LEU A 161 0.41 -9.63 -15.12
CA LEU A 161 -0.97 -10.08 -14.93
C LEU A 161 -1.36 -11.17 -15.96
N THR A 162 -0.93 -11.06 -17.23
CA THR A 162 -1.23 -12.08 -18.25
C THR A 162 -0.61 -13.43 -17.90
N HIS A 163 0.58 -13.48 -17.32
CA HIS A 163 1.22 -14.72 -16.86
C HIS A 163 0.38 -15.49 -15.81
N GLY A 164 -0.43 -14.78 -15.02
CA GLY A 164 -1.32 -15.41 -14.04
C GLY A 164 -2.71 -15.73 -14.57
N LEU A 165 -3.16 -15.03 -15.62
CA LEU A 165 -4.51 -15.16 -16.18
C LEU A 165 -4.67 -16.32 -17.16
N ALA A 166 -3.62 -16.69 -17.87
CA ALA A 166 -3.66 -17.69 -18.92
C ALA A 166 -2.46 -18.63 -18.84
N ASP A 167 -2.69 -19.90 -19.23
CA ASP A 167 -1.63 -20.89 -19.37
C ASP A 167 -0.65 -20.53 -20.50
N ASP A 168 -1.17 -19.91 -21.56
CA ASP A 168 -0.38 -19.31 -22.65
C ASP A 168 -0.67 -17.81 -22.71
N GLU A 169 0.34 -17.01 -22.34
CA GLU A 169 0.22 -15.55 -22.34
C GLU A 169 0.02 -14.96 -23.75
N SER A 170 0.42 -15.67 -24.81
CA SER A 170 0.21 -15.26 -26.18
C SER A 170 -1.27 -15.18 -26.58
N ASP A 171 -2.14 -15.81 -25.80
CA ASP A 171 -3.59 -15.73 -25.96
C ASP A 171 -4.19 -14.36 -25.60
N ILE A 172 -3.43 -13.51 -24.89
CA ILE A 172 -3.87 -12.20 -24.39
C ILE A 172 -3.04 -11.09 -25.02
N SER A 173 -3.69 -10.24 -25.78
CA SER A 173 -3.03 -9.02 -26.33
C SER A 173 -3.02 -7.90 -25.28
N VAL A 174 -1.85 -7.40 -24.93
CA VAL A 174 -1.69 -6.19 -24.12
C VAL A 174 -1.70 -4.96 -25.05
N VAL A 175 -2.74 -4.17 -24.95
CA VAL A 175 -2.98 -2.99 -25.79
C VAL A 175 -2.63 -1.73 -25.00
N GLN A 176 -1.70 -0.93 -25.50
CA GLN A 176 -1.31 0.33 -24.88
C GLN A 176 -2.22 1.47 -25.34
N ILE A 177 -2.66 2.28 -24.39
CA ILE A 177 -3.42 3.52 -24.62
C ILE A 177 -2.53 4.68 -24.21
N GLN A 178 -2.35 5.63 -25.10
CA GLN A 178 -1.55 6.83 -24.86
C GLN A 178 -2.09 7.63 -23.66
N GLU A 179 -1.16 8.20 -22.92
CA GLU A 179 -1.46 9.02 -21.75
C GLU A 179 -1.46 10.53 -22.06
N GLY A 180 -0.98 10.94 -23.24
CA GLY A 180 -0.89 12.34 -23.61
C GLY A 180 -2.25 12.99 -23.74
N GLU A 181 -2.36 14.22 -23.23
CA GLU A 181 -3.59 15.02 -23.36
C GLU A 181 -3.88 15.31 -24.85
N GLU A 182 -2.83 15.52 -25.62
CA GLU A 182 -2.87 15.75 -27.07
C GLU A 182 -3.45 14.57 -27.86
N ASP A 183 -3.32 13.34 -27.33
CA ASP A 183 -3.87 12.15 -27.97
C ASP A 183 -5.38 11.98 -27.72
N GLY A 184 -5.96 12.75 -26.82
CA GLY A 184 -7.39 12.73 -26.46
C GLY A 184 -7.87 11.41 -25.88
N ALA A 185 -6.95 10.49 -25.51
CA ALA A 185 -7.29 9.11 -25.18
C ALA A 185 -7.43 8.83 -23.69
N ASN A 186 -7.02 9.65 -22.83
CA ASN A 186 -6.93 9.62 -21.34
C ASN A 186 -7.92 8.72 -20.55
N SER A 187 -8.41 7.64 -21.14
CA SER A 187 -9.38 6.74 -20.52
C SER A 187 -8.84 5.99 -19.29
N LEU A 188 -7.52 5.80 -19.21
CA LEU A 188 -6.84 5.18 -18.07
C LEU A 188 -6.14 6.20 -17.16
N THR A 189 -6.01 7.45 -17.61
CA THR A 189 -5.41 8.56 -16.88
C THR A 189 -6.29 9.82 -16.97
N PRO A 190 -7.57 9.75 -16.58
CA PRO A 190 -8.56 10.82 -16.84
C PRO A 190 -8.18 12.15 -16.16
N TYR A 191 -7.37 12.14 -15.12
CA TYR A 191 -6.87 13.34 -14.47
C TYR A 191 -6.04 14.22 -15.40
N LYS A 192 -5.34 13.65 -16.40
CA LYS A 192 -4.52 14.41 -17.36
C LYS A 192 -5.37 15.29 -18.31
N SER A 193 -6.62 14.93 -18.55
CA SER A 193 -7.55 15.70 -19.39
C SER A 193 -8.62 16.43 -18.60
N CYS A 194 -8.63 16.36 -17.28
CA CYS A 194 -9.61 17.04 -16.43
C CYS A 194 -9.14 18.47 -16.10
N PRO A 195 -9.78 19.54 -16.62
CA PRO A 195 -9.33 20.90 -16.36
C PRO A 195 -9.44 21.33 -14.89
N ALA A 196 -10.26 20.63 -14.09
CA ALA A 196 -10.44 20.91 -12.68
C ALA A 196 -9.45 20.17 -11.77
N TYR A 197 -8.67 19.24 -12.34
CA TYR A 197 -7.67 18.50 -11.57
C TYR A 197 -6.44 19.37 -11.29
N SER A 198 -5.94 19.29 -10.06
CA SER A 198 -4.65 19.83 -9.67
C SER A 198 -3.96 18.86 -8.73
N SER A 199 -2.77 18.41 -9.08
CA SER A 199 -1.94 17.53 -8.22
C SER A 199 -1.53 18.20 -6.91
N SER A 200 -1.46 19.55 -6.89
CA SER A 200 -1.11 20.33 -5.70
C SER A 200 -2.33 20.70 -4.83
N ALA A 201 -3.55 20.36 -5.27
CA ALA A 201 -4.73 20.65 -4.44
C ALA A 201 -4.65 19.87 -3.12
N GLY A 202 -4.78 20.57 -2.00
CA GLY A 202 -4.67 20.00 -0.66
C GLY A 202 -3.25 19.90 -0.11
N SER A 203 -2.22 20.27 -0.88
CA SER A 203 -0.82 20.22 -0.40
C SER A 203 -0.57 21.11 0.82
N ASP A 204 -1.15 22.30 0.86
CA ASP A 204 -0.98 23.21 2.00
C ASP A 204 -1.59 22.61 3.27
N GLN A 205 -2.82 22.06 3.18
CA GLN A 205 -3.51 21.44 4.30
C GLN A 205 -2.80 20.16 4.77
N SER A 206 -2.31 19.34 3.85
CA SER A 206 -1.51 18.16 4.15
C SER A 206 -0.19 18.55 4.84
N SER A 207 0.48 19.59 4.34
CA SER A 207 1.74 20.09 4.93
C SER A 207 1.53 20.69 6.32
N GLU A 208 0.45 21.45 6.54
CA GLU A 208 0.11 21.96 7.87
C GLU A 208 -0.13 20.80 8.86
N PHE A 209 -0.85 19.77 8.43
CA PHE A 209 -1.09 18.60 9.27
C PHE A 209 0.19 17.77 9.50
N LEU A 210 1.08 17.67 8.50
CA LEU A 210 2.39 17.05 8.64
C LEU A 210 3.18 17.66 9.80
N GLU A 211 3.22 18.98 9.90
CA GLU A 211 3.87 19.69 11.00
C GLU A 211 3.23 19.43 12.37
N VAL A 212 1.95 19.03 12.40
CA VAL A 212 1.23 18.73 13.65
C VAL A 212 1.51 17.31 14.11
N TYR A 213 1.28 16.30 13.24
CA TYR A 213 1.36 14.90 13.68
C TYR A 213 2.79 14.42 13.92
N THR A 214 3.78 15.04 13.30
CA THR A 214 5.20 14.66 13.46
C THR A 214 5.84 15.23 14.73
N LYS A 215 5.24 16.23 15.40
CA LYS A 215 5.83 16.86 16.60
C LYS A 215 6.30 15.89 17.67
N PRO A 216 5.56 14.84 18.06
CA PRO A 216 6.03 13.91 19.08
C PRO A 216 7.28 13.13 18.64
N ALA A 217 7.30 12.64 17.39
CA ALA A 217 8.46 11.96 16.80
C ALA A 217 9.68 12.88 16.74
N LEU A 218 9.49 14.12 16.26
CA LEU A 218 10.55 15.14 16.23
C LEU A 218 11.14 15.41 17.61
N GLY A 219 10.29 15.53 18.64
CA GLY A 219 10.73 15.67 20.02
C GLY A 219 11.64 14.54 20.47
N ARG A 220 11.27 13.29 20.19
CA ARG A 220 12.06 12.10 20.54
C ARG A 220 13.37 12.05 19.76
N PHE A 221 13.33 12.21 18.45
CA PHE A 221 14.51 12.04 17.59
C PHE A 221 15.51 13.18 17.77
N ASN A 222 15.06 14.43 17.89
CA ASN A 222 15.94 15.56 18.13
C ASN A 222 16.54 15.56 19.55
N ALA A 223 15.85 14.97 20.54
CA ALA A 223 16.46 14.73 21.85
C ALA A 223 17.55 13.63 21.79
N ALA A 224 17.34 12.58 20.99
CA ALA A 224 18.27 11.47 20.85
C ALA A 224 19.49 11.79 19.95
N ALA A 225 19.30 12.60 18.90
CA ALA A 225 20.33 12.96 17.93
C ALA A 225 20.22 14.45 17.54
N PRO A 226 20.49 15.40 18.46
CA PRO A 226 20.27 16.83 18.21
C PRO A 226 21.11 17.38 17.05
N ALA A 227 22.29 16.81 16.79
CA ALA A 227 23.15 17.25 15.69
C ALA A 227 22.58 16.92 14.30
N PHE A 228 21.64 15.97 14.19
CA PHE A 228 20.99 15.66 12.93
C PHE A 228 19.88 16.68 12.59
N ASN A 229 19.19 17.19 13.58
CA ASN A 229 18.10 18.17 13.43
C ASN A 229 16.98 17.65 12.50
N PHE A 230 16.30 16.58 12.92
CA PHE A 230 15.17 16.00 12.18
C PHE A 230 14.09 17.05 11.90
N THR A 231 13.51 16.99 10.70
CA THR A 231 12.40 17.82 10.23
C THR A 231 11.15 16.97 10.01
N ALA A 232 10.00 17.59 9.84
CA ALA A 232 8.74 16.89 9.53
C ALA A 232 8.85 16.10 8.21
N THR A 233 9.53 16.66 7.22
CA THR A 233 9.79 15.99 5.92
C THR A 233 10.71 14.77 6.07
N ASP A 234 11.68 14.79 6.98
CA ASP A 234 12.49 13.60 7.28
C ASP A 234 11.62 12.46 7.85
N ILE A 235 10.69 12.77 8.76
CA ILE A 235 9.76 11.77 9.32
C ILE A 235 8.86 11.19 8.23
N TYR A 236 8.37 12.04 7.33
CA TYR A 236 7.56 11.62 6.19
C TYR A 236 8.36 10.71 5.24
N GLY A 237 9.60 11.09 4.91
CA GLY A 237 10.52 10.29 4.11
C GLY A 237 10.81 8.92 4.73
N MET A 238 11.03 8.85 6.06
CA MET A 238 11.19 7.59 6.78
C MET A 238 9.95 6.69 6.64
N SER A 239 8.75 7.26 6.66
CA SER A 239 7.50 6.52 6.47
C SER A 239 7.36 5.97 5.04
N LEU A 240 7.74 6.76 4.04
CA LEU A 240 7.80 6.31 2.64
C LEU A 240 8.82 5.18 2.43
N ILE A 241 10.01 5.31 3.01
CA ILE A 241 11.07 4.29 2.92
C ILE A 241 10.58 2.96 3.52
N CYS A 242 9.80 2.97 4.61
CA CYS A 242 9.18 1.75 5.15
C CYS A 242 8.44 0.98 4.04
N GLY A 243 7.57 1.62 3.27
CA GLY A 243 6.81 0.97 2.21
C GLY A 243 7.67 0.53 1.02
N TYR A 244 8.44 1.45 0.47
CA TYR A 244 9.25 1.17 -0.72
C TYR A 244 10.35 0.13 -0.45
N GLU A 245 11.08 0.24 0.66
CA GLU A 245 12.11 -0.74 0.99
C GLU A 245 11.51 -2.14 1.24
N THR A 246 10.33 -2.21 1.86
CA THR A 246 9.65 -3.50 2.08
C THR A 246 9.33 -4.21 0.77
N VAL A 247 8.88 -3.52 -0.27
CA VAL A 247 8.60 -4.16 -1.57
C VAL A 247 9.86 -4.44 -2.39
N ILE A 248 10.99 -3.83 -2.06
CA ILE A 248 12.30 -4.06 -2.70
C ILE A 248 13.04 -5.23 -2.04
N ARG A 249 13.14 -5.22 -0.70
CA ARG A 249 13.98 -6.13 0.10
C ARG A 249 13.20 -7.17 0.92
N GLY A 250 11.86 -7.06 0.99
CA GLY A 250 10.98 -7.93 1.79
C GLY A 250 10.72 -7.42 3.20
N SER A 251 11.51 -6.46 3.70
CA SER A 251 11.32 -5.79 5.00
C SER A 251 12.08 -4.48 5.04
N SER A 252 11.70 -3.60 5.97
CA SER A 252 12.40 -2.35 6.23
C SER A 252 12.55 -2.11 7.73
N PRO A 253 13.72 -1.69 8.23
CA PRO A 253 13.89 -1.29 9.62
C PRO A 253 13.10 -0.03 9.98
N PHE A 254 12.67 0.75 9.00
CA PHE A 254 11.81 1.91 9.21
C PHE A 254 10.37 1.52 9.57
N CYS A 255 9.90 0.32 9.26
CA CYS A 255 8.57 -0.19 9.63
C CYS A 255 8.51 -0.65 11.10
N ASN A 256 9.03 0.14 12.02
CA ASN A 256 9.16 -0.21 13.43
C ASN A 256 8.31 0.71 14.31
N LEU A 257 7.46 0.13 15.17
CA LEU A 257 6.60 0.87 16.11
C LEU A 257 7.40 1.54 17.25
N GLU A 258 8.66 1.20 17.45
CA GLU A 258 9.56 1.93 18.34
C GLU A 258 10.03 3.25 17.73
N LEU A 259 10.07 3.35 16.39
CA LEU A 259 10.34 4.60 15.68
C LEU A 259 9.12 5.50 15.68
N LEU A 260 8.03 5.03 15.09
CA LEU A 260 6.79 5.76 14.96
C LEU A 260 5.67 4.97 15.64
N THR A 261 4.95 5.64 16.53
CA THR A 261 3.79 5.07 17.22
C THR A 261 2.63 4.82 16.25
N PRO A 262 1.65 3.98 16.62
CA PRO A 262 0.43 3.80 15.81
C PRO A 262 -0.26 5.11 15.43
N ASN A 263 -0.32 6.08 16.32
CA ASN A 263 -0.94 7.38 16.03
C ASN A 263 -0.14 8.21 15.01
N GLU A 264 1.18 8.09 14.99
CA GLU A 264 2.04 8.76 14.00
C GLU A 264 1.91 8.09 12.63
N TRP A 265 1.75 6.76 12.56
CA TRP A 265 1.43 6.05 11.32
C TRP A 265 0.04 6.44 10.78
N LEU A 266 -0.98 6.52 11.64
CA LEU A 266 -2.29 7.03 11.24
C LEU A 266 -2.23 8.50 10.81
N GLY A 267 -1.32 9.28 11.39
CA GLY A 267 -1.05 10.65 10.96
C GLY A 267 -0.48 10.71 9.55
N PHE A 268 0.46 9.82 9.22
CA PHE A 268 1.00 9.70 7.86
C PHE A 268 -0.10 9.36 6.84
N GLU A 269 -0.93 8.36 7.13
CA GLU A 269 -2.06 7.96 6.29
C GLU A 269 -3.02 9.13 6.08
N TYR A 270 -3.43 9.80 7.16
CA TYR A 270 -4.39 10.90 7.10
C TYR A 270 -3.85 12.14 6.36
N ALA A 271 -2.54 12.43 6.42
CA ALA A 271 -1.95 13.50 5.62
C ALA A 271 -2.13 13.26 4.11
N ASN A 272 -2.01 12.00 3.69
CA ASN A 272 -2.29 11.59 2.32
C ASN A 272 -3.79 11.67 1.99
N ASP A 273 -4.67 11.26 2.92
CA ASP A 273 -6.12 11.34 2.74
C ASP A 273 -6.59 12.80 2.54
N ILE A 274 -6.01 13.75 3.28
CA ILE A 274 -6.26 15.18 3.08
C ILE A 274 -5.95 15.58 1.63
N GLN A 275 -4.77 15.25 1.13
CA GLN A 275 -4.38 15.59 -0.23
C GLN A 275 -5.31 14.94 -1.27
N TYR A 276 -5.63 13.64 -1.13
CA TYR A 276 -6.54 12.93 -2.01
C TYR A 276 -7.96 13.49 -1.97
N HIS A 277 -8.44 13.91 -0.79
CA HIS A 277 -9.74 14.55 -0.67
C HIS A 277 -9.84 15.81 -1.53
N TYR A 278 -8.80 16.65 -1.54
CA TYR A 278 -8.80 17.90 -2.29
C TYR A 278 -8.54 17.73 -3.78
N ASN A 279 -7.70 16.78 -4.19
CA ASN A 279 -7.32 16.63 -5.59
C ASN A 279 -8.23 15.69 -6.38
N THR A 280 -8.81 14.65 -5.75
CA THR A 280 -9.68 13.65 -6.41
C THR A 280 -11.03 13.46 -5.75
N GLY A 281 -11.25 14.01 -4.55
CA GLY A 281 -12.49 13.89 -3.80
C GLY A 281 -13.64 14.74 -4.39
N ILE A 282 -14.87 14.43 -3.98
CA ILE A 282 -16.06 15.19 -4.36
C ILE A 282 -16.03 16.55 -3.64
N ARG A 283 -15.84 17.62 -4.39
CA ARG A 283 -15.99 18.98 -3.85
C ARG A 283 -17.48 19.35 -3.80
N ILE A 284 -18.08 19.25 -2.62
CA ILE A 284 -19.50 19.60 -2.39
C ILE A 284 -19.79 21.08 -2.72
N GLU A 285 -18.80 21.95 -2.63
CA GLU A 285 -18.93 23.38 -2.90
C GLU A 285 -19.30 23.72 -4.36
N LYS A 286 -19.02 22.81 -5.32
CA LYS A 286 -19.35 23.00 -6.74
C LYS A 286 -20.71 22.39 -7.16
N LEU A 287 -21.44 21.76 -6.26
CA LEU A 287 -22.78 21.21 -6.54
C LEU A 287 -23.89 22.26 -6.33
N ASN A 288 -23.58 23.45 -5.85
CA ASN A 288 -24.53 24.54 -5.56
C ASN A 288 -24.41 25.72 -6.52
N GLU A 289 -23.66 25.65 -7.60
CA GLU A 289 -23.63 26.55 -8.73
C GLU A 289 -24.27 25.88 -9.97
#